data_3c6d20f072dd3e35a646cd63467e01ad
#
_entry.id   3c6d20f072dd3e35a646cd63467e01ad
#
_cell.length_a   1.000
_cell.length_b   1.000
_cell.length_c   1.000
_cell.angle_alpha   90.00
_cell.angle_beta   90.00
_cell.angle_gamma   90.00
#
_symmetry.space_group_name_H-M   'P 1'
#
loop_
_entity.id
_entity.type
_entity.pdbx_description
1 polymer ?
#
loop_
_entity_poly.entity_id
_entity_poly.type
_entity_poly.pdbx_seq_one_letter_code
_entity_poly.pdbx_strand_id
1 'polypeptide(L)'
;MKIKSHSLVGIIMGSKSDWKGTMEHCSDTLKKFGIKHDIRIISAHRTPKRLHKFLKEAEKNKMEIIIAAAGMSAHLAGVTASLTTLPVLGVPTESKLKGLDSLLSTVQ
;
A
#
# COMPACT_ATOMS: atom_id res chain seq x y z
N MET A 1 17.04 -0.04 1.53
CA MET A 1 15.77 -0.53 0.94
C MET A 1 15.82 -0.34 -0.56
N LYS A 2 15.79 -1.45 -1.29
CA LYS A 2 15.87 -1.40 -2.74
C LYS A 2 14.59 -1.96 -3.35
N ILE A 3 14.01 -1.22 -4.28
CA ILE A 3 12.81 -1.68 -4.97
C ILE A 3 13.21 -2.74 -6.01
N LYS A 4 12.40 -3.79 -6.08
CA LYS A 4 12.56 -4.85 -7.03
C LYS A 4 12.56 -4.30 -8.46
N SER A 5 13.57 -4.65 -9.24
CA SER A 5 13.78 -4.14 -10.60
C SER A 5 12.56 -4.34 -11.50
N HIS A 6 12.16 -3.32 -12.25
CA HIS A 6 11.03 -3.32 -13.17
C HIS A 6 9.66 -3.54 -12.51
N SER A 7 9.53 -3.26 -11.21
CA SER A 7 8.22 -3.31 -10.55
C SER A 7 7.37 -2.13 -11.01
N LEU A 8 6.16 -2.42 -11.51
CA LEU A 8 5.20 -1.41 -11.94
C LEU A 8 4.26 -0.98 -10.82
N VAL A 9 4.01 -1.88 -9.88
CA VAL A 9 3.06 -1.68 -8.79
C VAL A 9 3.77 -1.81 -7.46
N GLY A 10 3.53 -0.86 -6.56
CA GLY A 10 3.97 -0.97 -5.18
C GLY A 10 2.78 -1.32 -4.29
N ILE A 11 2.91 -2.36 -3.50
CA ILE A 11 1.89 -2.72 -2.50
C ILE A 11 2.45 -2.38 -1.13
N ILE A 12 1.78 -1.50 -0.41
CA ILE A 12 2.14 -1.18 0.97
C ILE A 12 0.98 -1.48 1.91
N MET A 13 1.30 -1.91 3.10
CA MET A 13 0.28 -2.25 4.11
C MET A 13 0.80 -1.87 5.49
N GLY A 14 -0.13 -1.50 6.38
CA GLY A 14 0.21 -0.99 7.70
C GLY A 14 0.73 -2.04 8.67
N SER A 15 0.37 -3.30 8.49
CA SER A 15 0.82 -4.39 9.34
C SER A 15 0.79 -5.73 8.62
N LYS A 16 1.46 -6.71 9.23
CA LYS A 16 1.48 -8.09 8.71
C LYS A 16 0.09 -8.69 8.63
N SER A 17 -0.81 -8.29 9.50
CA SER A 17 -2.18 -8.82 9.51
C SER A 17 -2.96 -8.48 8.24
N ASP A 18 -2.57 -7.44 7.53
CA ASP A 18 -3.20 -7.06 6.27
C ASP A 18 -2.80 -7.96 5.11
N TRP A 19 -1.73 -8.71 5.26
CA TRP A 19 -1.24 -9.59 4.21
C TRP A 19 -2.11 -10.83 4.05
N LYS A 20 -2.22 -11.61 5.13
CA LYS A 20 -2.91 -12.90 5.08
C LYS A 20 -4.42 -12.71 4.92
N GLY A 21 -5.00 -13.37 3.92
CA GLY A 21 -6.43 -13.30 3.65
C GLY A 21 -6.89 -12.07 2.90
N THR A 22 -6.03 -11.08 2.69
CA THR A 22 -6.40 -9.86 1.98
C THR A 22 -5.38 -9.54 0.89
N MET A 23 -4.25 -8.93 1.25
CA MET A 23 -3.30 -8.44 0.25
C MET A 23 -2.51 -9.52 -0.46
N GLU A 24 -2.40 -10.72 0.11
CA GLU A 24 -1.80 -11.84 -0.61
C GLU A 24 -2.60 -12.19 -1.88
N HIS A 25 -3.92 -12.02 -1.84
CA HIS A 25 -4.76 -12.24 -3.03
C HIS A 25 -4.52 -11.18 -4.09
N CYS A 26 -4.27 -9.94 -3.68
CA CYS A 26 -3.88 -8.88 -4.59
C CYS A 26 -2.56 -9.23 -5.29
N SER A 27 -1.57 -9.67 -4.52
CA SER A 27 -0.29 -10.11 -5.06
C SER A 27 -0.43 -11.28 -6.02
N ASP A 28 -1.23 -12.28 -5.66
CA ASP A 28 -1.47 -13.44 -6.51
C ASP A 28 -2.13 -13.05 -7.84
N THR A 29 -3.06 -12.12 -7.80
CA THR A 29 -3.73 -11.62 -8.99
C THR A 29 -2.74 -10.90 -9.92
N LEU A 30 -1.89 -10.05 -9.36
CA LEU A 30 -0.84 -9.38 -10.14
C LEU A 30 0.12 -10.38 -10.78
N LYS A 31 0.48 -11.44 -10.06
CA LYS A 31 1.32 -12.51 -10.59
C LYS A 31 0.65 -13.21 -11.77
N LYS A 32 -0.65 -13.48 -11.68
CA LYS A 32 -1.42 -14.09 -12.77
C LYS A 32 -1.36 -13.26 -14.05
N PHE A 33 -1.39 -11.94 -13.91
CA PHE A 33 -1.30 -11.03 -15.06
C PHE A 33 0.13 -10.72 -15.48
N GLY A 34 1.12 -11.34 -14.86
CA GLY A 34 2.52 -11.09 -15.16
C GLY A 34 3.00 -9.70 -14.78
N ILE A 35 2.32 -9.04 -13.83
CA ILE A 35 2.67 -7.71 -13.39
C ILE A 35 3.64 -7.80 -12.22
N LYS A 36 4.86 -7.34 -12.45
CA LYS A 36 5.89 -7.32 -11.42
C LYS A 36 5.58 -6.24 -10.39
N HIS A 37 5.68 -6.58 -9.11
CA HIS A 37 5.32 -5.67 -8.03
C HIS A 37 6.25 -5.85 -6.82
N ASP A 38 6.30 -4.81 -5.99
CA ASP A 38 7.08 -4.79 -4.75
C ASP A 38 6.13 -4.70 -3.58
N ILE A 39 6.39 -5.44 -2.52
CA ILE A 39 5.51 -5.54 -1.34
C ILE A 39 6.27 -5.05 -0.11
N ARG A 40 5.69 -4.10 0.62
CA ARG A 40 6.29 -3.55 1.83
C ARG A 40 5.28 -3.41 2.96
N ILE A 41 5.75 -3.63 4.18
CA ILE A 41 4.98 -3.31 5.38
C ILE A 41 5.51 -1.99 5.90
N ILE A 42 4.71 -0.93 5.78
CA ILE A 42 5.09 0.43 6.16
C ILE A 42 3.91 1.08 6.85
N SER A 43 4.11 1.53 8.09
CA SER A 43 3.07 2.24 8.83
C SER A 43 3.23 3.75 8.65
N ALA A 44 2.14 4.44 8.31
CA ALA A 44 2.14 5.89 8.20
C ALA A 44 2.47 6.55 9.55
N HIS A 45 2.08 5.92 10.65
CA HIS A 45 2.27 6.46 11.99
C HIS A 45 3.57 6.02 12.66
N ARG A 46 3.93 4.74 12.50
CA ARG A 46 5.11 4.17 13.17
C ARG A 46 6.40 4.34 12.37
N THR A 47 6.32 4.30 11.05
CA THR A 47 7.50 4.36 10.18
C THR A 47 7.35 5.36 9.04
N PRO A 48 7.07 6.65 9.36
CA PRO A 48 6.86 7.66 8.32
C PRO A 48 8.10 7.89 7.45
N LYS A 49 9.29 7.79 8.00
CA LYS A 49 10.53 7.96 7.23
C LYS A 49 10.71 6.85 6.20
N ARG A 50 10.31 5.62 6.53
CA ARG A 50 10.34 4.50 5.59
C ARG A 50 9.36 4.74 4.44
N LEU A 51 8.20 5.31 4.74
CA LEU A 51 7.21 5.65 3.73
C LEU A 51 7.77 6.68 2.75
N HIS A 52 8.35 7.76 3.25
CA HIS A 52 8.99 8.78 2.41
C HIS A 52 10.06 8.17 1.50
N LYS A 53 10.94 7.36 2.08
CA LYS A 53 12.03 6.73 1.34
C LYS A 53 11.50 5.80 0.26
N PHE A 54 10.50 5.00 0.59
CA PHE A 54 9.87 4.08 -0.37
C PHE A 54 9.26 4.86 -1.54
N LEU A 55 8.53 5.93 -1.28
CA LEU A 55 7.88 6.71 -2.33
C LEU A 55 8.88 7.40 -3.26
N LYS A 56 9.98 7.90 -2.72
CA LYS A 56 11.07 8.44 -3.55
C LYS A 56 11.67 7.37 -4.45
N GLU A 57 11.91 6.18 -3.91
CA GLU A 57 12.43 5.06 -4.69
C GLU A 57 11.42 4.59 -5.74
N ALA A 58 10.12 4.60 -5.40
CA ALA A 58 9.08 4.23 -6.33
C ALA A 58 9.05 5.15 -7.56
N GLU A 59 9.11 6.45 -7.33
CA GLU A 59 9.14 7.44 -8.40
C GLU A 59 10.41 7.31 -9.24
N LYS A 60 11.56 7.13 -8.60
CA LYS A 60 12.84 6.96 -9.27
C LYS A 60 12.85 5.70 -10.14
N ASN A 61 12.22 4.62 -9.69
CA ASN A 61 12.16 3.37 -10.43
C ASN A 61 10.98 3.29 -11.39
N LYS A 62 10.28 4.40 -11.59
CA LYS A 62 9.18 4.52 -12.54
C LYS A 62 8.01 3.57 -12.26
N MET A 63 7.68 3.35 -10.99
CA MET A 63 6.45 2.69 -10.64
C MET A 63 5.27 3.50 -11.15
N GLU A 64 4.20 2.84 -11.52
CA GLU A 64 3.03 3.48 -12.10
C GLU A 64 1.89 3.68 -11.11
N ILE A 65 1.81 2.83 -10.08
CA ILE A 65 0.71 2.88 -9.14
C ILE A 65 1.11 2.31 -7.78
N ILE A 66 0.53 2.85 -6.72
CA ILE A 66 0.69 2.34 -5.35
C ILE A 66 -0.67 1.83 -4.87
N ILE A 67 -0.69 0.63 -4.30
CA ILE A 67 -1.86 0.06 -3.63
C ILE A 67 -1.56 0.06 -2.14
N ALA A 68 -2.36 0.80 -1.37
CA ALA A 68 -2.13 0.97 0.06
C ALA A 68 -3.30 0.40 0.86
N ALA A 69 -2.99 -0.54 1.75
CA ALA A 69 -3.99 -1.21 2.57
C ALA A 69 -3.74 -1.00 4.06
N ALA A 70 -4.80 -0.75 4.81
CA ALA A 70 -4.73 -0.64 6.26
C ALA A 70 -6.10 -0.88 6.89
N GLY A 71 -6.10 -1.44 8.10
CA GLY A 71 -7.32 -1.66 8.87
C GLY A 71 -7.57 -0.54 9.86
N MET A 72 -8.73 -0.57 10.50
CA MET A 72 -9.16 0.38 11.53
C MET A 72 -9.05 1.85 11.05
N SER A 73 -8.26 2.68 11.71
CA SER A 73 -8.02 4.07 11.28
C SER A 73 -7.02 4.07 10.11
N ALA A 74 -7.51 3.75 8.94
CA ALA A 74 -6.71 3.49 7.74
C ALA A 74 -6.25 4.79 7.06
N HIS A 75 -5.23 5.43 7.61
CA HIS A 75 -4.71 6.68 7.08
C HIS A 75 -3.58 6.51 6.04
N LEU A 76 -3.09 5.27 5.87
CA LEU A 76 -1.93 5.02 5.02
C LEU A 76 -2.12 5.49 3.57
N ALA A 77 -3.28 5.21 2.98
CA ALA A 77 -3.54 5.60 1.59
C ALA A 77 -3.57 7.14 1.44
N GLY A 78 -4.23 7.83 2.37
CA GLY A 78 -4.30 9.30 2.34
C GLY A 78 -2.95 9.96 2.54
N VAL A 79 -2.18 9.50 3.51
CA VAL A 79 -0.83 10.00 3.76
C VAL A 79 0.06 9.73 2.53
N THR A 80 -0.02 8.53 1.98
CA THR A 80 0.74 8.17 0.78
C THR A 80 0.39 9.10 -0.39
N ALA A 81 -0.90 9.32 -0.64
CA ALA A 81 -1.35 10.18 -1.73
C ALA A 81 -0.86 11.64 -1.56
N SER A 82 -0.68 12.09 -0.33
CA SER A 82 -0.17 13.43 -0.06
C SER A 82 1.33 13.56 -0.33
N LEU A 83 2.06 12.45 -0.43
CA LEU A 83 3.52 12.42 -0.54
C LEU A 83 4.03 12.01 -1.91
N THR A 84 3.16 11.65 -2.83
CA THR A 84 3.58 11.21 -4.16
C THR A 84 2.62 11.69 -5.23
N THR A 85 3.12 11.82 -6.45
CA THR A 85 2.30 12.15 -7.62
C THR A 85 1.73 10.89 -8.28
N LEU A 86 2.16 9.71 -7.84
CA LEU A 86 1.64 8.45 -8.37
C LEU A 86 0.19 8.24 -7.92
N PRO A 87 -0.64 7.61 -8.76
CA PRO A 87 -1.97 7.19 -8.34
C PRO A 87 -1.89 6.22 -7.15
N VAL A 88 -2.75 6.41 -6.16
CA VAL A 88 -2.81 5.58 -4.98
C VAL A 88 -4.20 4.97 -4.85
N LEU A 89 -4.27 3.64 -4.81
CA LEU A 89 -5.51 2.90 -4.57
C LEU A 89 -5.55 2.50 -3.10
N GLY A 90 -6.56 3.00 -2.39
CA GLY A 90 -6.76 2.65 -0.99
C GLY A 90 -7.58 1.38 -0.84
N VAL A 91 -7.10 0.44 -0.02
CA VAL A 91 -7.81 -0.80 0.29
C VAL A 91 -8.11 -0.84 1.78
N PRO A 92 -9.38 -0.59 2.18
CA PRO A 92 -9.77 -0.75 3.59
C PRO A 92 -9.85 -2.24 3.91
N THR A 93 -9.08 -2.68 4.91
CA THR A 93 -9.08 -4.09 5.32
C THR A 93 -10.11 -4.33 6.41
N GLU A 94 -10.48 -5.59 6.63
CA GLU A 94 -11.49 -5.95 7.61
C GLU A 94 -11.08 -5.55 9.03
N SER A 95 -12.08 -5.16 9.81
CA SER A 95 -11.95 -4.72 11.19
C SER A 95 -13.19 -5.15 11.96
N LYS A 96 -13.33 -4.68 13.21
CA LYS A 96 -14.53 -4.93 14.03
C LYS A 96 -15.82 -4.48 13.35
N LEU A 97 -15.75 -3.49 12.47
CA LEU A 97 -16.90 -2.98 11.71
C LEU A 97 -16.90 -3.50 10.27
N LYS A 98 -16.28 -4.65 10.02
CA LYS A 98 -16.18 -5.30 8.71
C LYS A 98 -15.61 -4.37 7.63
N GLY A 99 -14.64 -3.55 7.99
CA GLY A 99 -13.98 -2.64 7.06
C GLY A 99 -14.64 -1.27 6.92
N LEU A 100 -15.78 -1.03 7.56
CA LEU A 100 -16.46 0.27 7.44
C LEU A 100 -15.62 1.41 8.03
N ASP A 101 -15.04 1.21 9.20
CA ASP A 101 -14.16 2.19 9.83
C ASP A 101 -12.91 2.46 8.98
N SER A 102 -12.35 1.43 8.37
CA SER A 102 -11.20 1.53 7.48
C SER A 102 -11.56 2.32 6.22
N LEU A 103 -12.73 2.04 5.65
CA LEU A 103 -13.22 2.76 4.47
C LEU A 103 -13.44 4.24 4.78
N LEU A 104 -14.11 4.55 5.87
CA LEU A 104 -14.40 5.93 6.25
C LEU A 104 -13.11 6.73 6.50
N SER A 105 -12.12 6.12 7.13
CA SER A 105 -10.82 6.76 7.36
C SER A 105 -10.06 7.00 6.05
N THR A 106 -10.17 6.07 5.10
CA THR A 106 -9.48 6.17 3.82
C THR A 106 -10.00 7.33 2.97
N VAL A 107 -11.30 7.61 3.03
CA VAL A 107 -11.94 8.63 2.16
C VAL A 107 -12.13 10.00 2.81
N GLN A 108 -11.72 10.16 4.05
CA GLN A 108 -11.81 11.44 4.76
C GLN A 108 -10.75 12.44 4.32
#